data_176d6204de9bbbc78f5463c9ee17cb62
#
_entry.id   176d6204de9bbbc78f5463c9ee17cb62
#
_cell.length_a   1.000
_cell.length_b   1.000
_cell.length_c   1.000
_cell.angle_alpha   90.00
_cell.angle_beta   90.00
_cell.angle_gamma   90.00
#
_symmetry.space_group_name_H-M   'P 1'
#
loop_
_entity.id
_entity.type
_entity.pdbx_description
1 polymer ?
#
loop_
_entity_poly.entity_id
_entity_poly.type
_entity_poly.pdbx_seq_one_letter_code
_entity_poly.pdbx_strand_id
1 'polypeptide(L)'
;ASKDSDKSVRVPGDVCTYDPLTEFTRMFEGKKRKSLKQDISDLPIEEKLQRHIIDGEKIGLEDSLNTALKKYEALEIINVHLLGGMKVVGELFGSGQMQLPFVLQSAEAMKAAVKFLEPFMEKIGGETHKGTMVLATVKGDVHDIGKNLVDIILTNNGYKVVNLGIKQTIEAILDANDEYKPNAIGMSGLLVKSTLVMRDNLEIMNERGIDTPVVLGGAALNRRYVDNDLIPLFDSKLFYARDAFDGLNAMDTLTTKEDLTAKVAKEDLAKTAIAGNDKARNAGSLPASKTDEDSDNIQTVSDEEDLVGEDAKLGKQAARVSAKQTGDTTHTNKSDIQPAEIIPTAAFYGSKVVEIRDLTKVFDFINKTALFKGQWQYKQGKKSKEEYQEILEKSVLPKFKEIKALSIAKKLLEAKLVYGYFPCQSDGNDLIIFEDDEKTEKLRFTFPRQPVEQRGSRNLCLADFFASKKSGKIDIVPFHLVTMGRRASEHSAKLFKNDDYTDYLLFHGLSVESAEALAELWHKRIREELGFDNNDVPEITKLFKQGYQGSRYSFGYPACPNLEDQTKLFELLTPERIDVSLTDEFMLEPEQSTSAIILHHPEARYFGIG
;
A
#
# COMPACT_ATOMS: atom_id res chain seq x y z
N ALA A 1 -22.46 -29.44 2.82
CA ALA A 1 -23.31 -30.43 2.20
C ALA A 1 -22.96 -31.80 2.78
N SER A 2 -23.93 -32.48 3.38
CA SER A 2 -23.72 -33.84 3.85
C SER A 2 -23.57 -34.78 2.66
N LYS A 3 -22.82 -35.89 2.83
CA LYS A 3 -22.65 -36.94 1.80
C LYS A 3 -23.98 -37.62 1.40
N ASP A 4 -25.04 -37.38 2.14
CA ASP A 4 -26.39 -37.82 1.82
C ASP A 4 -27.13 -36.62 1.20
N SER A 5 -27.20 -36.62 -0.13
CA SER A 5 -27.95 -35.63 -0.90
C SER A 5 -29.39 -35.45 -0.48
N ASP A 6 -29.99 -36.44 0.16
CA ASP A 6 -31.36 -36.40 0.67
C ASP A 6 -31.54 -35.61 1.97
N LYS A 7 -30.46 -35.10 2.58
CA LYS A 7 -30.49 -34.37 3.86
C LYS A 7 -30.04 -32.95 3.81
N SER A 8 -29.63 -32.42 2.63
CA SER A 8 -29.16 -31.06 2.48
C SER A 8 -30.34 -30.10 2.43
N VAL A 9 -30.47 -29.28 3.42
CA VAL A 9 -31.36 -28.11 3.54
C VAL A 9 -32.82 -28.40 3.23
N ARG A 10 -33.59 -28.78 4.25
CA ARG A 10 -35.07 -28.76 4.20
C ARG A 10 -35.56 -27.37 4.59
N VAL A 11 -36.16 -26.67 3.66
CA VAL A 11 -37.10 -25.59 3.96
C VAL A 11 -38.45 -26.25 4.23
N PRO A 12 -39.24 -25.83 5.20
CA PRO A 12 -40.53 -26.46 5.47
C PRO A 12 -41.41 -26.49 4.21
N GLY A 13 -41.61 -27.69 3.66
CA GLY A 13 -42.43 -27.92 2.48
C GLY A 13 -41.68 -28.23 1.17
N ASP A 14 -40.38 -27.96 1.07
CA ASP A 14 -39.62 -28.22 -0.14
C ASP A 14 -38.39 -29.12 0.10
N VAL A 15 -38.18 -30.09 -0.78
CA VAL A 15 -36.96 -30.91 -0.82
C VAL A 15 -36.02 -30.32 -1.86
N CYS A 16 -34.91 -29.72 -1.42
CA CYS A 16 -33.88 -29.27 -2.34
C CYS A 16 -33.15 -30.48 -2.91
N THR A 17 -33.39 -30.79 -4.18
CA THR A 17 -32.72 -31.88 -4.93
C THR A 17 -31.42 -31.42 -5.59
N TYR A 18 -31.05 -30.16 -5.45
CA TYR A 18 -29.84 -29.57 -6.06
C TYR A 18 -28.72 -29.48 -5.02
N ASP A 19 -27.64 -30.22 -5.24
CA ASP A 19 -26.38 -30.09 -4.50
C ASP A 19 -25.35 -29.33 -5.37
N PRO A 20 -25.11 -28.04 -5.08
CA PRO A 20 -24.16 -27.23 -5.87
C PRO A 20 -22.76 -27.80 -5.90
N LEU A 21 -22.34 -28.53 -4.86
CA LEU A 21 -21.00 -29.11 -4.77
C LEU A 21 -20.87 -30.34 -5.66
N THR A 22 -21.87 -31.21 -5.67
CA THR A 22 -21.92 -32.41 -6.52
C THR A 22 -22.01 -32.02 -7.99
N GLU A 23 -22.86 -31.04 -8.36
CA GLU A 23 -22.95 -30.54 -9.73
C GLU A 23 -21.64 -29.84 -10.17
N PHE A 24 -21.04 -29.05 -9.28
CA PHE A 24 -19.75 -28.43 -9.54
C PHE A 24 -18.66 -29.48 -9.78
N THR A 25 -18.57 -30.50 -8.94
CA THR A 25 -17.61 -31.60 -9.10
C THR A 25 -17.83 -32.34 -10.41
N ARG A 26 -19.11 -32.62 -10.77
CA ARG A 26 -19.50 -33.29 -12.00
C ARG A 26 -19.16 -32.51 -13.27
N MET A 27 -19.23 -31.15 -13.21
CA MET A 27 -18.82 -30.29 -14.33
C MET A 27 -17.32 -30.38 -14.62
N PHE A 28 -16.51 -30.83 -13.66
CA PHE A 28 -15.05 -30.97 -13.78
C PHE A 28 -14.57 -32.41 -13.83
N GLU A 29 -15.45 -33.43 -13.64
CA GLU A 29 -15.11 -34.82 -13.85
C GLU A 29 -14.68 -35.06 -15.30
N GLY A 30 -13.45 -35.54 -15.47
CA GLY A 30 -12.86 -35.87 -16.80
C GLY A 30 -12.25 -34.69 -17.54
N LYS A 31 -12.34 -33.44 -17.04
CA LYS A 31 -11.60 -32.30 -17.61
C LYS A 31 -10.19 -32.26 -17.04
N LYS A 32 -9.23 -32.84 -17.73
CA LYS A 32 -7.81 -32.56 -17.46
C LYS A 32 -7.59 -31.04 -17.67
N ARG A 33 -7.04 -30.40 -16.66
CA ARG A 33 -6.58 -29.01 -16.74
C ARG A 33 -5.64 -28.94 -17.95
N LYS A 34 -6.03 -28.32 -19.05
CA LYS A 34 -5.07 -27.93 -20.08
C LYS A 34 -4.20 -26.86 -19.45
N SER A 35 -3.00 -27.24 -19.05
CA SER A 35 -1.97 -26.30 -18.68
C SER A 35 -1.73 -25.39 -19.89
N LEU A 36 -1.89 -24.09 -19.71
CA LEU A 36 -1.41 -23.09 -20.67
C LEU A 36 0.12 -23.01 -20.66
N LYS A 37 0.76 -23.75 -19.76
CA LYS A 37 2.21 -23.82 -19.59
C LYS A 37 2.78 -24.73 -20.68
N GLN A 38 3.85 -24.26 -21.27
CA GLN A 38 4.60 -25.00 -22.28
C GLN A 38 5.16 -26.29 -21.64
N ASP A 39 5.07 -27.41 -22.33
CA ASP A 39 5.73 -28.65 -21.90
C ASP A 39 7.25 -28.45 -21.94
N ILE A 40 7.90 -28.55 -20.79
CA ILE A 40 9.34 -28.36 -20.65
C ILE A 40 10.14 -29.64 -20.64
N SER A 41 9.48 -30.82 -20.85
CA SER A 41 10.12 -32.13 -20.70
C SER A 41 11.32 -32.33 -21.64
N ASP A 42 11.26 -31.78 -22.84
CA ASP A 42 12.27 -31.96 -23.88
C ASP A 42 13.32 -30.84 -23.97
N LEU A 43 13.21 -29.82 -23.10
CA LEU A 43 14.16 -28.70 -23.09
C LEU A 43 15.52 -29.09 -22.47
N PRO A 44 16.63 -28.47 -22.88
CA PRO A 44 17.91 -28.54 -22.18
C PRO A 44 17.74 -28.14 -20.70
N ILE A 45 18.57 -28.71 -19.81
CA ILE A 45 18.42 -28.49 -18.36
C ILE A 45 18.55 -27.03 -17.98
N GLU A 46 19.37 -26.28 -18.66
CA GLU A 46 19.58 -24.85 -18.49
C GLU A 46 18.28 -24.06 -18.76
N GLU A 47 17.63 -24.36 -19.85
CA GLU A 47 16.35 -23.75 -20.23
C GLU A 47 15.21 -24.21 -19.31
N LYS A 48 15.22 -25.49 -18.87
CA LYS A 48 14.24 -25.99 -17.89
C LYS A 48 14.30 -25.18 -16.60
N LEU A 49 15.50 -24.96 -16.06
CA LEU A 49 15.69 -24.19 -14.85
C LEU A 49 15.16 -22.76 -15.00
N GLN A 50 15.50 -22.08 -16.10
CA GLN A 50 14.98 -20.74 -16.38
C GLN A 50 13.45 -20.74 -16.49
N ARG A 51 12.87 -21.75 -17.17
CA ARG A 51 11.40 -21.85 -17.31
C ARG A 51 10.69 -22.10 -16.00
N HIS A 52 11.23 -22.94 -15.12
CA HIS A 52 10.69 -23.09 -13.76
C HIS A 52 10.55 -21.73 -13.05
N ILE A 53 11.56 -20.86 -13.18
CA ILE A 53 11.53 -19.53 -12.58
C ILE A 53 10.53 -18.62 -13.33
N ILE A 54 10.61 -18.53 -14.66
CA ILE A 54 9.76 -17.65 -15.46
C ILE A 54 8.27 -17.98 -15.28
N ASP A 55 7.94 -19.28 -15.26
CA ASP A 55 6.57 -19.76 -15.12
C ASP A 55 6.11 -19.90 -13.65
N GLY A 56 7.01 -19.67 -12.69
CA GLY A 56 6.75 -19.82 -11.25
C GLY A 56 6.38 -21.27 -10.87
N GLU A 57 6.92 -22.27 -11.56
CA GLU A 57 6.51 -23.68 -11.42
C GLU A 57 7.47 -24.44 -10.51
N LYS A 58 6.96 -24.88 -9.35
CA LYS A 58 7.72 -25.66 -8.37
C LYS A 58 7.68 -27.18 -8.66
N ILE A 59 6.68 -27.65 -9.42
CA ILE A 59 6.53 -29.09 -9.73
C ILE A 59 7.67 -29.52 -10.67
N GLY A 60 8.44 -30.54 -10.26
CA GLY A 60 9.60 -31.04 -11.02
C GLY A 60 10.85 -30.17 -10.92
N LEU A 61 10.82 -29.07 -10.15
CA LEU A 61 11.98 -28.18 -9.94
C LEU A 61 13.14 -28.93 -9.27
N GLU A 62 12.87 -29.69 -8.22
CA GLU A 62 13.90 -30.47 -7.50
C GLU A 62 14.57 -31.53 -8.40
N ASP A 63 13.80 -32.21 -9.27
CA ASP A 63 14.34 -33.17 -10.23
C ASP A 63 15.25 -32.48 -11.25
N SER A 64 14.85 -31.29 -11.72
CA SER A 64 15.65 -30.46 -12.60
C SER A 64 16.94 -29.99 -11.93
N LEU A 65 16.88 -29.55 -10.67
CA LEU A 65 18.04 -29.14 -9.88
C LEU A 65 19.01 -30.32 -9.63
N ASN A 66 18.49 -31.50 -9.27
CA ASN A 66 19.29 -32.73 -9.14
C ASN A 66 20.02 -33.11 -10.46
N THR A 67 19.36 -32.88 -11.58
CA THR A 67 19.96 -33.13 -12.89
C THR A 67 21.04 -32.09 -13.21
N ALA A 68 20.82 -30.83 -12.87
CA ALA A 68 21.78 -29.75 -13.07
C ALA A 68 23.03 -29.91 -12.19
N LEU A 69 22.88 -30.35 -10.94
CA LEU A 69 23.99 -30.60 -10.01
C LEU A 69 24.98 -31.69 -10.51
N LYS A 70 24.59 -32.52 -11.49
CA LYS A 70 25.52 -33.45 -12.12
C LYS A 70 26.47 -32.79 -13.14
N LYS A 71 26.17 -31.56 -13.53
CA LYS A 71 26.87 -30.83 -14.60
C LYS A 71 27.46 -29.49 -14.13
N TYR A 72 26.84 -28.86 -13.15
CA TYR A 72 27.16 -27.51 -12.67
C TYR A 72 27.30 -27.47 -11.16
N GLU A 73 28.15 -26.57 -10.65
CA GLU A 73 28.22 -26.24 -9.23
C GLU A 73 26.95 -25.49 -8.78
N ALA A 74 26.55 -25.65 -7.50
CA ALA A 74 25.31 -25.05 -6.97
C ALA A 74 25.28 -23.51 -7.15
N LEU A 75 26.40 -22.84 -6.93
CA LEU A 75 26.52 -21.38 -7.13
C LEU A 75 26.38 -20.98 -8.60
N GLU A 76 26.88 -21.76 -9.54
CA GLU A 76 26.70 -21.53 -10.97
C GLU A 76 25.26 -21.70 -11.39
N ILE A 77 24.57 -22.73 -10.88
CA ILE A 77 23.13 -22.92 -11.10
C ILE A 77 22.35 -21.69 -10.67
N ILE A 78 22.63 -21.14 -9.47
CA ILE A 78 21.97 -19.95 -8.96
C ILE A 78 22.28 -18.73 -9.83
N ASN A 79 23.57 -18.42 -10.00
CA ASN A 79 24.01 -17.13 -10.55
C ASN A 79 23.83 -17.03 -12.08
N VAL A 80 23.87 -18.14 -12.81
CA VAL A 80 23.75 -18.13 -14.27
C VAL A 80 22.35 -18.52 -14.71
N HIS A 81 21.82 -19.65 -14.20
CA HIS A 81 20.59 -20.20 -14.75
C HIS A 81 19.34 -19.63 -14.05
N LEU A 82 19.31 -19.65 -12.71
CA LEU A 82 18.11 -19.19 -11.97
C LEU A 82 17.97 -17.68 -12.01
N LEU A 83 19.05 -16.92 -11.74
CA LEU A 83 19.05 -15.44 -11.86
C LEU A 83 18.83 -14.98 -13.31
N GLY A 84 19.27 -15.77 -14.32
CA GLY A 84 18.92 -15.54 -15.70
C GLY A 84 17.41 -15.58 -15.94
N GLY A 85 16.72 -16.54 -15.32
CA GLY A 85 15.26 -16.62 -15.33
C GLY A 85 14.59 -15.42 -14.65
N MET A 86 15.09 -14.99 -13.48
CA MET A 86 14.58 -13.79 -12.76
C MET A 86 14.77 -12.51 -13.57
N LYS A 87 15.87 -12.37 -14.31
CA LYS A 87 16.07 -11.24 -15.21
C LYS A 87 14.98 -11.15 -16.28
N VAL A 88 14.63 -12.27 -16.91
CA VAL A 88 13.52 -12.33 -17.89
C VAL A 88 12.19 -11.95 -17.24
N VAL A 89 11.93 -12.42 -16.00
CA VAL A 89 10.75 -12.04 -15.22
C VAL A 89 10.71 -10.52 -15.04
N GLY A 90 11.81 -9.89 -14.68
CA GLY A 90 11.93 -8.43 -14.54
C GLY A 90 11.63 -7.68 -15.86
N GLU A 91 12.16 -8.17 -16.99
CA GLU A 91 11.92 -7.58 -18.31
C GLU A 91 10.44 -7.72 -18.72
N LEU A 92 9.81 -8.88 -18.48
CA LEU A 92 8.39 -9.12 -18.74
C LEU A 92 7.49 -8.24 -17.87
N PHE A 93 7.85 -8.03 -16.61
CA PHE A 93 7.12 -7.14 -15.72
C PHE A 93 7.29 -5.67 -16.17
N GLY A 94 8.51 -5.20 -16.38
CA GLY A 94 8.81 -3.83 -16.83
C GLY A 94 8.15 -3.47 -18.17
N SER A 95 8.00 -4.45 -19.08
CA SER A 95 7.26 -4.27 -20.35
C SER A 95 5.74 -4.38 -20.21
N GLY A 96 5.20 -4.68 -19.01
CA GLY A 96 3.77 -4.87 -18.74
C GLY A 96 3.18 -6.18 -19.25
N GLN A 97 4.03 -7.14 -19.68
CA GLN A 97 3.59 -8.46 -20.16
C GLN A 97 3.31 -9.43 -19.00
N MET A 98 4.00 -9.29 -17.87
CA MET A 98 3.77 -10.06 -16.65
C MET A 98 3.19 -9.18 -15.56
N GLN A 99 2.31 -9.73 -14.72
CA GLN A 99 1.69 -9.04 -13.59
C GLN A 99 2.35 -9.44 -12.28
N LEU A 100 2.29 -8.58 -11.27
CA LEU A 100 2.98 -8.77 -9.99
C LEU A 100 2.73 -10.14 -9.33
N PRO A 101 1.50 -10.70 -9.28
CA PRO A 101 1.30 -12.01 -8.66
C PRO A 101 2.10 -13.15 -9.33
N PHE A 102 2.33 -13.07 -10.65
CA PHE A 102 3.17 -14.06 -11.35
C PHE A 102 4.65 -13.85 -11.06
N VAL A 103 5.09 -12.60 -10.87
CA VAL A 103 6.45 -12.29 -10.40
C VAL A 103 6.70 -12.90 -9.01
N LEU A 104 5.70 -12.81 -8.11
CA LEU A 104 5.80 -13.42 -6.78
C LEU A 104 5.87 -14.95 -6.85
N GLN A 105 5.12 -15.59 -7.74
CA GLN A 105 5.24 -17.04 -7.99
C GLN A 105 6.65 -17.41 -8.48
N SER A 106 7.23 -16.60 -9.37
CA SER A 106 8.62 -16.76 -9.80
C SER A 106 9.62 -16.62 -8.65
N ALA A 107 9.41 -15.62 -7.77
CA ALA A 107 10.21 -15.43 -6.57
C ALA A 107 10.12 -16.61 -5.59
N GLU A 108 8.92 -17.17 -5.41
CA GLU A 108 8.71 -18.38 -4.60
C GLU A 108 9.43 -19.60 -5.19
N ALA A 109 9.42 -19.78 -6.53
CA ALA A 109 10.15 -20.84 -7.20
C ALA A 109 11.67 -20.66 -7.04
N MET A 110 12.16 -19.41 -7.19
CA MET A 110 13.57 -19.07 -6.96
C MET A 110 14.00 -19.41 -5.53
N LYS A 111 13.20 -19.01 -4.53
CA LYS A 111 13.50 -19.29 -3.12
C LYS A 111 13.51 -20.78 -2.82
N ALA A 112 12.58 -21.55 -3.37
CA ALA A 112 12.55 -23.01 -3.24
C ALA A 112 13.81 -23.64 -3.86
N ALA A 113 14.25 -23.17 -5.02
CA ALA A 113 15.46 -23.64 -5.68
C ALA A 113 16.73 -23.35 -4.86
N VAL A 114 16.87 -22.11 -4.36
CA VAL A 114 18.02 -21.73 -3.51
C VAL A 114 18.06 -22.57 -2.24
N LYS A 115 16.93 -22.73 -1.56
CA LYS A 115 16.81 -23.56 -0.36
C LYS A 115 17.22 -25.02 -0.61
N PHE A 116 16.83 -25.56 -1.79
CA PHE A 116 17.24 -26.91 -2.19
C PHE A 116 18.75 -27.01 -2.45
N LEU A 117 19.35 -25.98 -3.03
CA LEU A 117 20.78 -25.95 -3.38
C LEU A 117 21.69 -25.63 -2.19
N GLU A 118 21.18 -25.00 -1.13
CA GLU A 118 21.94 -24.56 0.05
C GLU A 118 22.86 -25.65 0.66
N PRO A 119 22.41 -26.92 0.81
CA PRO A 119 23.28 -28.00 1.34
C PRO A 119 24.44 -28.37 0.40
N PHE A 120 24.36 -28.02 -0.89
CA PHE A 120 25.38 -28.32 -1.89
C PHE A 120 26.32 -27.15 -2.14
N MET A 121 26.08 -26.01 -1.49
CA MET A 121 26.99 -24.86 -1.56
C MET A 121 28.18 -25.10 -0.64
N GLU A 122 29.39 -25.09 -1.21
CA GLU A 122 30.59 -25.06 -0.37
C GLU A 122 30.56 -23.80 0.50
N LYS A 123 30.89 -23.95 1.79
CA LYS A 123 31.07 -22.79 2.70
C LYS A 123 32.35 -22.07 2.31
N ILE A 124 32.34 -21.42 1.17
CA ILE A 124 33.39 -20.47 0.79
C ILE A 124 33.18 -19.26 1.69
N GLY A 125 34.15 -19.00 2.57
CA GLY A 125 34.12 -17.87 3.49
C GLY A 125 34.16 -16.54 2.74
N GLY A 126 33.00 -16.01 2.43
CA GLY A 126 32.79 -14.73 1.80
C GLY A 126 31.29 -14.57 1.49
N GLU A 127 30.71 -13.42 1.83
CA GLU A 127 29.33 -13.11 1.48
C GLU A 127 29.21 -12.98 -0.04
N THR A 128 28.43 -13.85 -0.69
CA THR A 128 28.26 -13.90 -2.16
C THR A 128 27.06 -13.09 -2.62
N HIS A 129 26.71 -12.01 -1.92
CA HIS A 129 25.63 -11.10 -2.33
C HIS A 129 26.14 -9.99 -3.27
N LYS A 130 25.30 -9.57 -4.21
CA LYS A 130 25.58 -8.42 -5.10
C LYS A 130 25.76 -7.12 -4.33
N GLY A 131 25.10 -6.99 -3.18
CA GLY A 131 25.12 -5.84 -2.29
C GLY A 131 24.11 -6.01 -1.16
N THR A 132 24.09 -5.06 -0.22
CA THR A 132 23.22 -5.08 0.96
C THR A 132 22.35 -3.83 1.00
N MET A 133 21.07 -3.96 1.33
CA MET A 133 20.14 -2.87 1.64
C MET A 133 19.61 -3.02 3.05
N VAL A 134 19.67 -1.96 3.87
CA VAL A 134 18.85 -1.82 5.07
C VAL A 134 17.51 -1.25 4.67
N LEU A 135 16.40 -1.87 5.05
CA LEU A 135 15.06 -1.53 4.59
C LEU A 135 14.09 -1.37 5.77
N ALA A 136 13.40 -0.24 5.85
CA ALA A 136 12.53 0.10 6.96
C ALA A 136 11.26 0.85 6.51
N THR A 137 10.14 0.61 7.21
CA THR A 137 9.03 1.55 7.24
C THR A 137 9.29 2.56 8.35
N VAL A 138 9.23 3.85 8.04
CA VAL A 138 9.64 4.93 8.94
C VAL A 138 8.78 5.01 10.20
N LYS A 139 9.27 5.79 11.20
CA LYS A 139 8.64 5.94 12.50
C LYS A 139 7.14 6.22 12.40
N GLY A 140 6.38 5.50 13.22
CA GLY A 140 4.93 5.61 13.34
C GLY A 140 4.11 5.00 12.20
N ASP A 141 4.71 4.71 11.04
CA ASP A 141 4.00 4.10 9.90
C ASP A 141 3.93 2.57 10.04
N VAL A 142 2.74 2.01 9.81
CA VAL A 142 2.43 0.57 9.94
C VAL A 142 2.31 -0.15 8.59
N HIS A 143 2.35 0.61 7.49
CA HIS A 143 2.14 0.06 6.15
C HIS A 143 3.40 -0.60 5.61
N ASP A 144 3.39 -1.90 5.44
CA ASP A 144 4.59 -2.67 5.11
C ASP A 144 4.57 -3.38 3.74
N ILE A 145 3.41 -3.44 3.06
CA ILE A 145 3.29 -4.19 1.80
C ILE A 145 4.29 -3.74 0.73
N GLY A 146 4.44 -2.44 0.53
CA GLY A 146 5.39 -1.88 -0.46
C GLY A 146 6.83 -2.22 -0.13
N LYS A 147 7.22 -2.06 1.15
CA LYS A 147 8.54 -2.42 1.67
C LYS A 147 8.83 -3.91 1.50
N ASN A 148 7.87 -4.77 1.86
CA ASN A 148 8.03 -6.22 1.76
C ASN A 148 8.13 -6.69 0.30
N LEU A 149 7.46 -6.03 -0.64
CA LEU A 149 7.64 -6.29 -2.06
C LEU A 149 9.05 -5.95 -2.54
N VAL A 150 9.64 -4.84 -2.06
CA VAL A 150 11.04 -4.50 -2.34
C VAL A 150 11.97 -5.57 -1.79
N ASP A 151 11.76 -6.02 -0.55
CA ASP A 151 12.52 -7.11 0.07
C ASP A 151 12.48 -8.38 -0.78
N ILE A 152 11.28 -8.84 -1.17
CA ILE A 152 11.10 -10.03 -2.01
C ILE A 152 11.87 -9.90 -3.32
N ILE A 153 11.70 -8.78 -4.03
CA ILE A 153 12.32 -8.58 -5.34
C ILE A 153 13.84 -8.52 -5.23
N LEU A 154 14.39 -7.75 -4.29
CA LEU A 154 15.83 -7.63 -4.10
C LEU A 154 16.48 -8.96 -3.70
N THR A 155 15.90 -9.65 -2.71
CA THR A 155 16.41 -10.94 -2.22
C THR A 155 16.46 -11.98 -3.35
N ASN A 156 15.41 -12.05 -4.18
CA ASN A 156 15.35 -12.99 -5.30
C ASN A 156 16.19 -12.56 -6.52
N ASN A 157 16.80 -11.38 -6.49
CA ASN A 157 17.76 -10.91 -7.48
C ASN A 157 19.21 -10.89 -6.95
N GLY A 158 19.47 -11.56 -5.82
CA GLY A 158 20.82 -11.80 -5.30
C GLY A 158 21.34 -10.70 -4.38
N TYR A 159 20.49 -9.82 -3.85
CA TYR A 159 20.82 -8.84 -2.82
C TYR A 159 20.53 -9.37 -1.42
N LYS A 160 21.29 -8.91 -0.42
CA LYS A 160 20.98 -9.09 0.99
C LYS A 160 20.10 -7.95 1.46
N VAL A 161 18.93 -8.26 2.02
CA VAL A 161 18.04 -7.26 2.61
C VAL A 161 17.99 -7.44 4.12
N VAL A 162 18.32 -6.38 4.85
CA VAL A 162 18.16 -6.29 6.30
C VAL A 162 16.85 -5.53 6.54
N ASN A 163 15.75 -6.27 6.65
CA ASN A 163 14.41 -5.72 6.82
C ASN A 163 14.14 -5.45 8.31
N LEU A 164 14.13 -4.19 8.71
CA LEU A 164 13.92 -3.76 10.10
C LEU A 164 12.44 -3.80 10.52
N GLY A 165 11.51 -3.94 9.57
CA GLY A 165 10.07 -3.93 9.85
C GLY A 165 9.45 -2.55 9.79
N ILE A 166 8.35 -2.37 10.54
CA ILE A 166 7.55 -1.14 10.61
C ILE A 166 7.95 -0.26 11.81
N LYS A 167 7.51 1.00 11.80
CA LYS A 167 7.67 1.98 12.91
C LYS A 167 9.12 2.21 13.33
N GLN A 168 10.06 2.17 12.38
CA GLN A 168 11.49 2.28 12.69
C GLN A 168 11.93 3.74 12.87
N THR A 169 12.57 4.00 14.00
CA THR A 169 13.17 5.31 14.27
C THR A 169 14.43 5.51 13.44
N ILE A 170 14.85 6.76 13.27
CA ILE A 170 16.11 7.04 12.55
C ILE A 170 17.31 6.41 13.26
N GLU A 171 17.31 6.36 14.60
CA GLU A 171 18.37 5.72 15.40
C GLU A 171 18.50 4.24 15.03
N ALA A 172 17.39 3.49 14.99
CA ALA A 172 17.40 2.07 14.62
C ALA A 172 17.91 1.84 13.19
N ILE A 173 17.56 2.76 12.27
CA ILE A 173 18.03 2.72 10.87
C ILE A 173 19.55 2.98 10.82
N LEU A 174 20.05 3.95 11.59
CA LEU A 174 21.47 4.30 11.62
C LEU A 174 22.31 3.25 12.36
N ASP A 175 21.78 2.65 13.43
CA ASP A 175 22.42 1.52 14.09
C ASP A 175 22.61 0.34 13.11
N ALA A 176 21.58 0.03 12.33
CA ALA A 176 21.67 -0.99 11.28
C ALA A 176 22.62 -0.58 10.14
N ASN A 177 22.66 0.71 9.77
CA ASN A 177 23.64 1.22 8.81
C ASN A 177 25.08 0.99 9.31
N ASP A 178 25.32 1.22 10.59
CA ASP A 178 26.65 1.04 11.19
C ASP A 178 27.04 -0.43 11.33
N GLU A 179 26.07 -1.30 11.65
CA GLU A 179 26.29 -2.74 11.79
C GLU A 179 26.54 -3.42 10.43
N TYR A 180 25.67 -3.16 9.45
CA TYR A 180 25.68 -3.90 8.19
C TYR A 180 26.44 -3.21 7.05
N LYS A 181 26.82 -1.92 7.20
CA LYS A 181 27.50 -1.12 6.16
C LYS A 181 26.87 -1.30 4.76
N PRO A 182 25.57 -1.03 4.61
CA PRO A 182 24.83 -1.32 3.39
C PRO A 182 25.27 -0.45 2.21
N ASN A 183 24.95 -0.87 1.00
CA ASN A 183 25.10 -0.06 -0.22
C ASN A 183 24.00 1.01 -0.33
N ALA A 184 22.85 0.78 0.31
CA ALA A 184 21.77 1.75 0.39
C ALA A 184 20.87 1.52 1.63
N ILE A 185 20.21 2.60 2.08
CA ILE A 185 19.11 2.58 3.04
C ILE A 185 17.81 2.79 2.28
N GLY A 186 16.85 1.85 2.42
CA GLY A 186 15.50 1.98 1.89
C GLY A 186 14.54 2.47 2.96
N MET A 187 13.80 3.55 2.71
CA MET A 187 12.75 4.05 3.59
C MET A 187 11.40 4.03 2.88
N SER A 188 10.39 3.48 3.55
CA SER A 188 9.02 3.36 3.05
C SER A 188 8.02 4.01 3.98
N GLY A 189 6.89 4.49 3.41
CA GLY A 189 5.75 5.00 4.16
C GLY A 189 4.58 5.32 3.22
N LEU A 190 3.35 5.26 3.74
CA LEU A 190 2.15 5.42 2.92
C LEU A 190 1.59 6.84 2.95
N LEU A 191 1.59 7.50 4.10
CA LEU A 191 0.90 8.76 4.31
C LEU A 191 1.83 9.97 4.12
N VAL A 192 1.22 11.16 3.96
CA VAL A 192 1.96 12.44 3.85
C VAL A 192 2.88 12.67 5.04
N LYS A 193 2.43 12.34 6.25
CA LYS A 193 3.25 12.47 7.45
C LYS A 193 4.53 11.65 7.37
N SER A 194 4.46 10.45 6.80
CA SER A 194 5.64 9.58 6.59
C SER A 194 6.67 10.24 5.67
N THR A 195 6.23 11.05 4.69
CA THR A 195 7.17 11.78 3.82
C THR A 195 7.89 12.91 4.54
N LEU A 196 7.27 13.52 5.56
CA LEU A 196 7.91 14.48 6.43
C LEU A 196 8.95 13.81 7.34
N VAL A 197 8.60 12.65 7.92
CA VAL A 197 9.56 11.85 8.70
C VAL A 197 10.76 11.44 7.83
N MET A 198 10.54 11.06 6.56
CA MET A 198 11.64 10.78 5.63
C MET A 198 12.55 12.00 5.43
N ARG A 199 11.96 13.19 5.25
CA ARG A 199 12.72 14.44 5.12
C ARG A 199 13.56 14.70 6.36
N ASP A 200 12.94 14.65 7.54
CA ASP A 200 13.62 14.90 8.81
C ASP A 200 14.74 13.86 9.04
N ASN A 201 14.54 12.61 8.62
CA ASN A 201 15.57 11.57 8.65
C ASN A 201 16.77 11.92 7.74
N LEU A 202 16.53 12.47 6.54
CA LEU A 202 17.60 12.91 5.63
C LEU A 202 18.40 14.09 6.24
N GLU A 203 17.73 15.05 6.89
CA GLU A 203 18.38 16.15 7.61
C GLU A 203 19.28 15.63 8.74
N ILE A 204 18.79 14.69 9.56
CA ILE A 204 19.59 14.03 10.62
C ILE A 204 20.78 13.27 10.04
N MET A 205 20.61 12.58 8.89
CA MET A 205 21.72 11.88 8.24
C MET A 205 22.80 12.85 7.79
N ASN A 206 22.43 14.01 7.20
CA ASN A 206 23.40 15.08 6.85
C ASN A 206 24.13 15.60 8.09
N GLU A 207 23.39 15.94 9.17
CA GLU A 207 23.99 16.43 10.41
C GLU A 207 25.01 15.46 11.03
N ARG A 208 24.77 14.15 10.85
CA ARG A 208 25.66 13.09 11.33
C ARG A 208 26.75 12.69 10.32
N GLY A 209 26.77 13.31 9.14
CA GLY A 209 27.74 13.03 8.08
C GLY A 209 27.61 11.62 7.48
N ILE A 210 26.37 11.09 7.44
CA ILE A 210 26.08 9.77 6.85
C ILE A 210 25.91 9.94 5.35
N ASP A 211 26.81 9.35 4.58
CA ASP A 211 26.85 9.43 3.11
C ASP A 211 26.28 8.18 2.40
N THR A 212 25.69 7.25 3.14
CA THR A 212 25.04 6.06 2.59
C THR A 212 23.89 6.48 1.67
N PRO A 213 23.85 6.02 0.40
CA PRO A 213 22.75 6.31 -0.52
C PRO A 213 21.39 5.90 0.04
N VAL A 214 20.35 6.69 -0.30
CA VAL A 214 18.98 6.44 0.18
C VAL A 214 18.04 6.16 -0.99
N VAL A 215 17.14 5.19 -0.81
CA VAL A 215 16.05 4.87 -1.73
C VAL A 215 14.73 5.12 -1.01
N LEU A 216 13.95 6.08 -1.49
CA LEU A 216 12.64 6.42 -0.93
C LEU A 216 11.52 5.79 -1.73
N GLY A 217 10.55 5.17 -1.05
CA GLY A 217 9.33 4.62 -1.63
C GLY A 217 8.10 4.95 -0.80
N GLY A 218 6.92 4.92 -1.45
CA GLY A 218 5.65 5.12 -0.77
C GLY A 218 4.62 5.88 -1.60
N ALA A 219 3.34 5.60 -1.37
CA ALA A 219 2.25 6.12 -2.22
C ALA A 219 2.06 7.64 -2.10
N ALA A 220 2.42 8.24 -0.96
CA ALA A 220 2.34 9.70 -0.78
C ALA A 220 3.50 10.46 -1.45
N LEU A 221 4.61 9.78 -1.77
CA LEU A 221 5.71 10.38 -2.52
C LEU A 221 5.35 10.55 -4.00
N ASN A 222 5.84 11.62 -4.58
CA ASN A 222 5.79 11.80 -6.03
C ASN A 222 7.14 12.33 -6.54
N ARG A 223 7.40 12.11 -7.83
CA ARG A 223 8.66 12.46 -8.49
C ARG A 223 9.04 13.93 -8.27
N ARG A 224 8.06 14.84 -8.41
CA ARG A 224 8.30 16.28 -8.29
C ARG A 224 8.75 16.67 -6.87
N TYR A 225 8.13 16.10 -5.83
CA TYR A 225 8.52 16.38 -4.44
C TYR A 225 9.92 15.84 -4.15
N VAL A 226 10.21 14.62 -4.61
CA VAL A 226 11.56 14.06 -4.41
C VAL A 226 12.61 14.88 -5.16
N ASP A 227 12.38 15.20 -6.45
CA ASP A 227 13.38 15.91 -7.28
C ASP A 227 13.58 17.38 -6.83
N ASN A 228 12.52 18.09 -6.41
CA ASN A 228 12.62 19.52 -6.11
C ASN A 228 12.89 19.83 -4.64
N ASP A 229 12.48 18.96 -3.71
CA ASP A 229 12.51 19.24 -2.27
C ASP A 229 13.49 18.32 -1.53
N LEU A 230 13.56 17.02 -1.87
CA LEU A 230 14.34 16.06 -1.10
C LEU A 230 15.75 15.82 -1.66
N ILE A 231 15.92 15.74 -2.99
CA ILE A 231 17.26 15.59 -3.61
C ILE A 231 18.16 16.80 -3.30
N PRO A 232 17.67 18.06 -3.39
CA PRO A 232 18.50 19.21 -3.02
C PRO A 232 18.83 19.29 -1.52
N LEU A 233 18.03 18.64 -0.67
CA LEU A 233 18.21 18.62 0.77
C LEU A 233 19.30 17.66 1.21
N PHE A 234 19.48 16.51 0.52
CA PHE A 234 20.33 15.42 0.97
C PHE A 234 21.71 15.46 0.31
N ASP A 235 22.76 15.42 1.12
CA ASP A 235 24.15 15.58 0.67
C ASP A 235 24.74 14.37 -0.07
N SER A 236 24.00 13.22 -0.10
CA SER A 236 24.39 12.00 -0.78
C SER A 236 23.41 11.61 -1.89
N LYS A 237 23.56 10.42 -2.49
CA LYS A 237 22.69 9.94 -3.57
C LYS A 237 21.30 9.59 -3.03
N LEU A 238 20.26 10.17 -3.62
CA LEU A 238 18.86 9.90 -3.31
C LEU A 238 18.13 9.36 -4.55
N PHE A 239 17.41 8.24 -4.38
CA PHE A 239 16.63 7.60 -5.42
C PHE A 239 15.15 7.57 -5.02
N TYR A 240 14.27 7.71 -6.01
CA TYR A 240 12.84 7.52 -5.85
C TYR A 240 12.40 6.23 -6.53
N ALA A 241 11.87 5.29 -5.76
CA ALA A 241 11.29 4.04 -6.22
C ALA A 241 9.76 4.13 -6.19
N ARG A 242 9.11 4.11 -7.34
CA ARG A 242 7.66 4.05 -7.51
C ARG A 242 7.12 2.66 -7.21
N ASP A 243 7.93 1.66 -7.46
CA ASP A 243 7.66 0.25 -7.23
C ASP A 243 8.93 -0.52 -6.83
N ALA A 244 8.77 -1.82 -6.60
CA ALA A 244 9.87 -2.67 -6.15
C ALA A 244 10.97 -2.86 -7.21
N PHE A 245 10.65 -2.74 -8.50
CA PHE A 245 11.65 -2.84 -9.58
C PHE A 245 12.44 -1.56 -9.76
N ASP A 246 11.86 -0.39 -9.49
CA ASP A 246 12.65 0.86 -9.38
C ASP A 246 13.67 0.73 -8.24
N GLY A 247 13.30 0.08 -7.12
CA GLY A 247 14.21 -0.26 -6.03
C GLY A 247 15.35 -1.18 -6.46
N LEU A 248 15.05 -2.20 -7.27
CA LEU A 248 16.06 -3.09 -7.86
C LEU A 248 17.01 -2.32 -8.78
N ASN A 249 16.49 -1.49 -9.67
CA ASN A 249 17.29 -0.69 -10.59
C ASN A 249 18.23 0.30 -9.85
N ALA A 250 17.74 0.87 -8.72
CA ALA A 250 18.57 1.73 -7.88
C ALA A 250 19.75 0.93 -7.28
N MET A 251 19.49 -0.28 -6.77
CA MET A 251 20.54 -1.16 -6.24
C MET A 251 21.52 -1.63 -7.32
N ASP A 252 21.04 -2.01 -8.51
CA ASP A 252 21.90 -2.37 -9.63
C ASP A 252 22.82 -1.20 -10.03
N THR A 253 22.30 0.04 -10.02
CA THR A 253 23.08 1.26 -10.29
C THR A 253 24.15 1.49 -9.22
N LEU A 254 23.85 1.25 -7.94
CA LEU A 254 24.76 1.49 -6.81
C LEU A 254 25.83 0.41 -6.66
N THR A 255 25.63 -0.78 -7.22
CA THR A 255 26.54 -1.93 -7.06
C THR A 255 27.31 -2.30 -8.33
N THR A 256 27.13 -1.56 -9.44
CA THR A 256 27.95 -1.75 -10.65
C THR A 256 29.42 -1.44 -10.39
N LYS A 257 30.32 -2.14 -11.07
CA LYS A 257 31.78 -2.09 -10.84
C LYS A 257 32.39 -0.70 -10.89
N GLU A 258 31.76 0.28 -11.53
CA GLU A 258 32.23 1.67 -11.58
C GLU A 258 32.08 2.40 -10.24
N ASP A 259 31.02 2.13 -9.47
CA ASP A 259 30.85 2.70 -8.12
C ASP A 259 31.71 1.99 -7.06
N LEU A 260 32.01 0.69 -7.25
CA LEU A 260 32.94 -0.06 -6.38
C LEU A 260 34.37 0.45 -6.52
N THR A 261 34.81 0.81 -7.74
CA THR A 261 36.12 1.41 -7.97
C THR A 261 36.26 2.82 -7.39
N ALA A 262 35.16 3.60 -7.41
CA ALA A 262 35.12 4.93 -6.78
C ALA A 262 35.14 4.84 -5.24
N LYS A 263 34.50 3.83 -4.63
CA LYS A 263 34.49 3.60 -3.18
C LYS A 263 35.86 3.12 -2.68
N VAL A 264 36.48 2.17 -3.37
CA VAL A 264 37.84 1.70 -3.07
C VAL A 264 38.86 2.83 -3.23
N ALA A 265 38.74 3.68 -4.29
CA ALA A 265 39.59 4.84 -4.47
C ALA A 265 39.42 5.89 -3.36
N LYS A 266 38.22 6.10 -2.83
CA LYS A 266 37.95 6.99 -1.68
C LYS A 266 38.51 6.42 -0.36
N GLU A 267 38.36 5.12 -0.12
CA GLU A 267 38.96 4.47 1.07
C GLU A 267 40.49 4.47 1.03
N ASP A 268 41.09 4.27 -0.13
CA ASP A 268 42.55 4.35 -0.30
C ASP A 268 43.04 5.81 -0.21
N LEU A 269 42.30 6.80 -0.68
CA LEU A 269 42.56 8.22 -0.48
C LEU A 269 42.44 8.64 0.99
N ALA A 270 41.43 8.10 1.73
CA ALA A 270 41.29 8.36 3.16
C ALA A 270 42.42 7.74 3.97
N LYS A 271 42.86 6.53 3.60
CA LYS A 271 44.03 5.87 4.22
C LYS A 271 45.34 6.60 3.91
N THR A 272 45.46 7.21 2.72
CA THR A 272 46.62 7.96 2.31
C THR A 272 46.64 9.39 2.90
N ALA A 273 45.47 9.98 3.17
CA ALA A 273 45.34 11.29 3.84
C ALA A 273 45.72 11.27 5.32
N ILE A 274 45.65 10.11 5.97
CA ILE A 274 46.12 9.93 7.36
C ILE A 274 47.66 9.82 7.41
N ALA A 275 48.32 9.52 6.28
CA ALA A 275 49.77 9.31 6.21
C ALA A 275 50.58 10.50 5.64
N GLY A 276 49.97 11.61 5.27
CA GLY A 276 50.64 12.68 4.57
C GLY A 276 50.11 14.08 4.82
N ASN A 277 50.31 14.60 6.03
CA ASN A 277 50.21 16.02 6.27
C ASN A 277 51.63 16.61 6.16
N ASP A 278 52.01 17.05 4.95
CA ASP A 278 52.94 18.20 4.73
C ASP A 278 53.09 18.53 3.23
N LYS A 279 52.96 19.87 2.98
CA LYS A 279 53.37 20.62 1.77
C LYS A 279 52.34 20.97 0.70
N ALA A 280 51.84 22.18 0.91
CA ALA A 280 52.00 23.36 0.02
C ALA A 280 51.17 23.46 -1.26
N ARG A 281 50.24 24.38 -1.22
CA ARG A 281 49.91 25.48 -2.18
C ARG A 281 50.59 25.43 -3.57
N ASN A 282 49.81 25.39 -4.65
CA ASN A 282 49.63 26.53 -5.57
C ASN A 282 48.89 26.16 -6.87
N ALA A 283 47.93 27.02 -7.20
CA ALA A 283 47.59 27.60 -8.51
C ALA A 283 47.26 26.71 -9.72
N GLY A 284 46.15 27.01 -10.36
CA GLY A 284 45.97 26.84 -11.78
C GLY A 284 44.53 26.62 -12.24
N SER A 285 43.88 27.69 -12.63
CA SER A 285 42.58 27.77 -13.30
C SER A 285 42.61 27.30 -14.77
N LEU A 286 41.39 26.94 -15.29
CA LEU A 286 40.91 26.94 -16.70
C LEU A 286 40.85 25.58 -17.41
N PRO A 287 39.94 25.44 -18.40
CA PRO A 287 38.56 25.89 -18.57
C PRO A 287 37.57 24.78 -18.98
N ALA A 288 36.31 25.14 -19.01
CA ALA A 288 35.18 24.35 -19.50
C ALA A 288 35.26 24.00 -20.99
N SER A 289 34.89 22.81 -21.37
CA SER A 289 34.48 22.48 -22.74
C SER A 289 33.05 21.93 -22.75
N LYS A 290 32.26 22.63 -23.57
CA LYS A 290 30.91 22.23 -24.00
C LYS A 290 31.04 21.01 -24.89
N THR A 291 30.15 20.04 -24.77
CA THR A 291 29.73 19.21 -25.89
C THR A 291 28.24 18.92 -25.78
N ASP A 292 27.66 18.95 -26.93
CA ASP A 292 26.32 19.13 -27.40
C ASP A 292 25.30 18.07 -26.96
N GLU A 293 24.07 18.56 -26.91
CA GLU A 293 22.78 17.85 -26.83
C GLU A 293 22.61 16.93 -28.04
N ASP A 294 22.08 15.74 -27.79
CA ASP A 294 21.18 15.08 -28.73
C ASP A 294 19.95 14.56 -27.97
N SER A 295 18.84 15.19 -28.28
CA SER A 295 17.50 14.94 -27.80
C SER A 295 16.86 13.86 -28.66
N ASP A 296 16.61 12.68 -28.10
CA ASP A 296 15.63 11.77 -28.66
C ASP A 296 14.30 11.84 -27.88
N ASN A 297 13.37 12.47 -28.57
CA ASN A 297 12.00 12.72 -28.19
C ASN A 297 11.19 11.41 -28.34
N ILE A 298 10.98 10.66 -27.26
CA ILE A 298 9.99 9.61 -27.24
C ILE A 298 8.71 10.16 -26.60
N GLN A 299 7.76 10.50 -27.46
CA GLN A 299 6.38 10.75 -27.08
C GLN A 299 5.78 9.50 -26.45
N THR A 300 5.67 9.45 -25.13
CA THR A 300 4.83 8.53 -24.41
C THR A 300 3.41 9.10 -24.37
N VAL A 301 2.51 8.43 -25.08
CA VAL A 301 1.07 8.69 -25.05
C VAL A 301 0.55 8.36 -23.64
N SER A 302 -0.07 9.35 -23.02
CA SER A 302 -0.63 9.29 -21.67
C SER A 302 -2.00 8.64 -21.66
N ASP A 303 -2.06 7.33 -21.38
CA ASP A 303 -3.31 6.61 -21.05
C ASP A 303 -3.37 6.21 -19.56
N GLU A 304 -2.64 6.92 -18.68
CA GLU A 304 -2.57 6.57 -17.25
C GLU A 304 -3.63 7.25 -16.36
N GLU A 305 -4.50 8.09 -16.88
CA GLU A 305 -5.39 8.91 -16.02
C GLU A 305 -6.63 8.18 -15.48
N ASP A 306 -7.03 7.03 -16.03
CA ASP A 306 -8.33 6.42 -15.69
C ASP A 306 -8.30 5.19 -14.75
N LEU A 307 -7.14 4.77 -14.22
CA LEU A 307 -7.01 3.47 -13.55
C LEU A 307 -6.39 3.48 -12.14
N VAL A 308 -6.03 4.63 -11.63
CA VAL A 308 -5.59 4.74 -10.23
C VAL A 308 -6.84 4.96 -9.39
N GLY A 309 -7.12 4.08 -8.42
CA GLY A 309 -8.21 4.28 -7.48
C GLY A 309 -8.13 5.67 -6.86
N GLU A 310 -9.26 6.24 -6.49
CA GLU A 310 -9.33 7.62 -5.95
C GLU A 310 -8.30 7.86 -4.84
N ASP A 311 -8.00 6.85 -4.03
CA ASP A 311 -7.01 6.92 -2.94
C ASP A 311 -5.57 7.19 -3.41
N ALA A 312 -5.14 6.62 -4.53
CA ALA A 312 -3.79 6.88 -5.05
C ALA A 312 -3.69 8.21 -5.83
N LYS A 313 -4.79 8.70 -6.42
CA LYS A 313 -4.89 10.09 -6.93
C LYS A 313 -4.85 11.09 -5.78
N LEU A 314 -5.42 10.73 -4.63
CA LEU A 314 -5.50 11.51 -3.41
C LEU A 314 -4.15 11.64 -2.70
N GLY A 315 -3.37 10.57 -2.61
CA GLY A 315 -2.00 10.61 -2.09
C GLY A 315 -1.09 11.57 -2.88
N LYS A 316 -1.28 11.65 -4.20
CA LYS A 316 -0.54 12.60 -5.06
C LYS A 316 -0.92 14.06 -4.86
N GLN A 317 -2.15 14.36 -4.40
CA GLN A 317 -2.59 15.71 -4.06
C GLN A 317 -2.13 16.14 -2.67
N ALA A 318 -2.07 15.21 -1.71
CA ALA A 318 -1.72 15.49 -0.32
C ALA A 318 -0.28 16.01 -0.16
N ALA A 319 0.65 15.54 -0.97
CA ALA A 319 2.06 16.00 -0.94
C ALA A 319 2.24 17.49 -1.30
N ARG A 320 1.26 18.12 -1.97
CA ARG A 320 1.31 19.55 -2.30
C ARG A 320 0.94 20.47 -1.13
N VAL A 321 0.23 19.96 -0.14
CA VAL A 321 -0.35 20.76 0.96
C VAL A 321 0.67 20.98 2.07
N SER A 322 1.56 20.02 2.30
CA SER A 322 2.52 20.04 3.42
C SER A 322 3.54 21.18 3.37
N ALA A 323 3.89 21.68 2.18
CA ALA A 323 4.93 22.71 2.04
C ALA A 323 4.46 24.17 2.32
N LYS A 324 3.15 24.40 2.58
CA LYS A 324 2.59 25.76 2.72
C LYS A 324 1.89 26.07 4.07
N GLN A 325 1.95 25.21 5.05
CA GLN A 325 1.19 25.39 6.31
C GLN A 325 1.81 26.31 7.37
N THR A 326 2.81 27.14 7.05
CA THR A 326 3.33 28.17 7.96
C THR A 326 3.01 29.60 7.48
N GLY A 327 1.76 29.89 7.16
CA GLY A 327 1.32 31.21 6.71
C GLY A 327 -0.05 31.58 7.30
N ASP A 328 -0.08 32.70 7.96
CA ASP A 328 -1.19 33.43 8.59
C ASP A 328 -2.55 33.28 7.86
N THR A 329 -3.55 32.73 8.57
CA THR A 329 -4.87 32.37 8.03
C THR A 329 -5.92 33.45 8.32
N THR A 330 -5.78 34.63 7.73
CA THR A 330 -6.82 35.68 7.81
C THR A 330 -7.42 36.02 6.44
N HIS A 331 -7.90 35.01 5.67
CA HIS A 331 -8.74 35.27 4.51
C HIS A 331 -10.16 34.74 4.73
N THR A 332 -11.10 35.67 4.93
CA THR A 332 -12.54 35.47 5.19
C THR A 332 -13.35 35.17 3.90
N ASN A 333 -12.81 34.38 2.99
CA ASN A 333 -13.61 33.91 1.85
C ASN A 333 -14.36 32.65 2.26
N LYS A 334 -15.69 32.73 2.35
CA LYS A 334 -16.56 31.59 2.60
C LYS A 334 -16.82 30.83 1.31
N SER A 335 -17.14 29.53 1.43
CA SER A 335 -17.68 28.75 0.33
C SER A 335 -19.09 29.24 -0.06
N ASP A 336 -19.57 28.75 -1.20
CA ASP A 336 -20.93 29.00 -1.69
C ASP A 336 -21.96 27.98 -1.14
N ILE A 337 -21.55 27.09 -0.25
CA ILE A 337 -22.43 26.08 0.38
C ILE A 337 -23.53 26.76 1.18
N GLN A 338 -24.78 26.40 0.86
CA GLN A 338 -25.95 26.85 1.61
C GLN A 338 -26.23 25.89 2.75
N PRO A 339 -26.76 26.36 3.90
CA PRO A 339 -27.15 25.47 5.00
C PRO A 339 -28.11 24.38 4.54
N ALA A 340 -27.95 23.15 5.04
CA ALA A 340 -28.89 22.07 4.78
C ALA A 340 -30.31 22.46 5.25
N GLU A 341 -31.31 22.22 4.42
CA GLU A 341 -32.71 22.50 4.75
C GLU A 341 -33.19 21.63 5.91
N ILE A 342 -32.78 20.37 5.89
CA ILE A 342 -33.15 19.36 6.88
C ILE A 342 -31.91 18.88 7.62
N ILE A 343 -31.92 19.03 8.94
CA ILE A 343 -30.94 18.43 9.84
C ILE A 343 -31.50 17.09 10.32
N PRO A 344 -30.78 15.97 10.12
CA PRO A 344 -31.23 14.68 10.60
C PRO A 344 -31.32 14.63 12.14
N THR A 345 -32.18 13.77 12.66
CA THR A 345 -32.27 13.51 14.08
C THR A 345 -31.55 12.21 14.41
N ALA A 346 -30.56 12.27 15.31
CA ALA A 346 -29.87 11.07 15.76
C ALA A 346 -30.77 10.20 16.64
N ALA A 347 -30.67 8.88 16.46
CA ALA A 347 -31.36 7.93 17.31
C ALA A 347 -30.77 7.84 18.74
N PHE A 348 -29.54 8.32 18.93
CA PHE A 348 -28.84 8.37 20.21
C PHE A 348 -27.65 9.35 20.09
N TYR A 349 -27.16 9.84 21.20
CA TYR A 349 -25.86 10.52 21.28
C TYR A 349 -24.81 9.58 21.88
N GLY A 350 -23.52 9.92 21.68
CA GLY A 350 -22.39 9.08 22.07
C GLY A 350 -22.09 7.95 21.09
N SER A 351 -21.41 6.90 21.54
CA SER A 351 -20.86 5.86 20.67
C SER A 351 -21.33 4.44 21.01
N LYS A 352 -21.46 3.59 19.99
CA LYS A 352 -21.82 2.16 20.08
C LYS A 352 -20.79 1.29 19.38
N VAL A 353 -20.51 0.12 19.97
CA VAL A 353 -19.71 -0.95 19.37
C VAL A 353 -20.60 -1.93 18.63
N VAL A 354 -20.16 -2.36 17.47
CA VAL A 354 -20.83 -3.40 16.67
C VAL A 354 -19.81 -4.42 16.20
N GLU A 355 -20.21 -5.69 16.22
CA GLU A 355 -19.47 -6.83 15.67
C GLU A 355 -20.28 -7.45 14.54
N ILE A 356 -19.70 -7.54 13.35
CA ILE A 356 -20.30 -8.20 12.19
C ILE A 356 -19.82 -9.65 12.12
N ARG A 357 -20.65 -10.58 12.61
CA ARG A 357 -20.30 -12.01 12.62
C ARG A 357 -20.37 -12.67 11.25
N ASP A 358 -21.24 -12.18 10.38
CA ASP A 358 -21.41 -12.68 9.02
C ASP A 358 -20.61 -11.83 8.05
N LEU A 359 -19.37 -12.26 7.79
CA LEU A 359 -18.44 -11.58 6.87
C LEU A 359 -18.95 -11.51 5.42
N THR A 360 -19.93 -12.35 5.04
CA THR A 360 -20.48 -12.29 3.66
C THR A 360 -21.10 -10.94 3.37
N LYS A 361 -21.74 -10.32 4.38
CA LYS A 361 -22.32 -8.98 4.28
C LYS A 361 -21.26 -7.90 4.00
N VAL A 362 -20.08 -8.03 4.61
CA VAL A 362 -18.95 -7.12 4.34
C VAL A 362 -18.41 -7.37 2.94
N PHE A 363 -18.21 -8.63 2.56
CA PHE A 363 -17.68 -9.00 1.26
C PHE A 363 -18.56 -8.61 0.08
N ASP A 364 -19.88 -8.41 0.29
CA ASP A 364 -20.78 -7.88 -0.73
C ASP A 364 -20.46 -6.43 -1.08
N PHE A 365 -19.84 -5.67 -0.17
CA PHE A 365 -19.40 -4.28 -0.37
C PHE A 365 -17.96 -4.15 -0.84
N ILE A 366 -17.25 -5.24 -1.14
CA ILE A 366 -15.89 -5.15 -1.69
C ILE A 366 -15.91 -4.49 -3.07
N ASN A 367 -15.11 -3.43 -3.21
CA ASN A 367 -14.82 -2.85 -4.52
C ASN A 367 -13.81 -3.74 -5.27
N LYS A 368 -14.36 -4.63 -6.13
CA LYS A 368 -13.54 -5.57 -6.89
C LYS A 368 -12.52 -4.90 -7.80
N THR A 369 -12.78 -3.68 -8.26
CA THR A 369 -11.84 -2.92 -9.09
C THR A 369 -10.65 -2.46 -8.25
N ALA A 370 -10.89 -1.89 -7.07
CA ALA A 370 -9.86 -1.50 -6.14
C ALA A 370 -9.04 -2.73 -5.69
N LEU A 371 -9.73 -3.81 -5.32
CA LEU A 371 -9.05 -5.05 -4.90
C LEU A 371 -8.19 -5.64 -6.02
N PHE A 372 -8.77 -5.91 -7.20
CA PHE A 372 -8.07 -6.67 -8.24
C PHE A 372 -7.00 -5.85 -8.95
N LYS A 373 -7.29 -4.58 -9.28
CA LYS A 373 -6.34 -3.71 -10.00
C LYS A 373 -5.42 -2.95 -9.06
N GLY A 374 -5.92 -2.50 -7.92
CA GLY A 374 -5.18 -1.74 -6.92
C GLY A 374 -4.33 -2.65 -6.03
N GLN A 375 -4.98 -3.42 -5.15
CA GLN A 375 -4.30 -4.23 -4.14
C GLN A 375 -3.56 -5.44 -4.75
N TRP A 376 -4.24 -6.22 -5.58
CA TRP A 376 -3.68 -7.44 -6.19
C TRP A 376 -2.84 -7.19 -7.44
N GLN A 377 -2.83 -5.98 -7.96
CA GLN A 377 -2.04 -5.55 -9.12
C GLN A 377 -2.30 -6.37 -10.40
N TYR A 378 -3.53 -6.92 -10.56
CA TYR A 378 -3.96 -7.51 -11.82
C TYR A 378 -4.44 -6.40 -12.77
N LYS A 379 -3.50 -5.73 -13.43
CA LYS A 379 -3.78 -4.64 -14.39
C LYS A 379 -3.92 -5.21 -15.80
N GLN A 380 -4.72 -4.57 -16.65
CA GLN A 380 -4.87 -4.97 -18.05
C GLN A 380 -3.54 -4.82 -18.82
N GLY A 381 -2.83 -3.70 -18.61
CA GLY A 381 -1.59 -3.41 -19.32
C GLY A 381 -1.79 -3.40 -20.84
N LYS A 382 -0.89 -4.07 -21.57
CA LYS A 382 -0.94 -4.19 -23.04
C LYS A 382 -1.84 -5.33 -23.55
N LYS A 383 -2.53 -6.05 -22.65
CA LYS A 383 -3.39 -7.18 -23.01
C LYS A 383 -4.71 -6.70 -23.62
N SER A 384 -5.28 -7.48 -24.53
CA SER A 384 -6.64 -7.23 -25.03
C SER A 384 -7.67 -7.35 -23.89
N LYS A 385 -8.88 -6.82 -24.11
CA LYS A 385 -9.96 -6.94 -23.13
C LYS A 385 -10.34 -8.40 -22.88
N GLU A 386 -10.32 -9.20 -23.92
CA GLU A 386 -10.64 -10.63 -23.90
C GLU A 386 -9.62 -11.42 -23.08
N GLU A 387 -8.33 -11.20 -23.33
CA GLU A 387 -7.24 -11.82 -22.57
C GLU A 387 -7.28 -11.43 -21.09
N TYR A 388 -7.55 -10.15 -20.81
CA TYR A 388 -7.68 -9.69 -19.44
C TYR A 388 -8.89 -10.30 -18.73
N GLN A 389 -10.04 -10.41 -19.44
CA GLN A 389 -11.23 -11.06 -18.90
C GLN A 389 -10.99 -12.54 -18.61
N GLU A 390 -10.24 -13.24 -19.48
CA GLU A 390 -9.86 -14.62 -19.26
C GLU A 390 -9.00 -14.80 -18.00
N ILE A 391 -8.05 -13.89 -17.74
CA ILE A 391 -7.25 -13.88 -16.50
C ILE A 391 -8.16 -13.69 -15.30
N LEU A 392 -9.09 -12.73 -15.35
CA LEU A 392 -10.04 -12.49 -14.26
C LEU A 392 -10.88 -13.73 -13.95
N GLU A 393 -11.40 -14.39 -14.96
CA GLU A 393 -12.28 -15.56 -14.79
C GLU A 393 -11.52 -16.83 -14.37
N LYS A 394 -10.35 -17.08 -14.95
CA LYS A 394 -9.61 -18.33 -14.71
C LYS A 394 -8.67 -18.29 -13.51
N SER A 395 -8.18 -17.11 -13.13
CA SER A 395 -7.18 -16.99 -12.07
C SER A 395 -7.69 -16.16 -10.89
N VAL A 396 -8.22 -14.95 -11.13
CA VAL A 396 -8.51 -14.00 -10.08
C VAL A 396 -9.78 -14.36 -9.30
N LEU A 397 -10.89 -14.61 -9.98
CA LEU A 397 -12.17 -14.92 -9.33
C LEU A 397 -12.16 -16.23 -8.54
N PRO A 398 -11.55 -17.34 -9.04
CA PRO A 398 -11.41 -18.55 -8.23
C PRO A 398 -10.60 -18.31 -6.95
N LYS A 399 -9.47 -17.59 -7.06
CA LYS A 399 -8.62 -17.27 -5.90
C LYS A 399 -9.33 -16.35 -4.91
N PHE A 400 -10.08 -15.37 -5.39
CA PHE A 400 -10.92 -14.51 -4.54
C PHE A 400 -11.93 -15.32 -3.73
N LYS A 401 -12.61 -16.28 -4.37
CA LYS A 401 -13.54 -17.18 -3.68
C LYS A 401 -12.84 -18.04 -2.63
N GLU A 402 -11.68 -18.58 -2.97
CA GLU A 402 -10.86 -19.41 -2.07
C GLU A 402 -10.45 -18.65 -0.82
N ILE A 403 -9.85 -17.44 -0.98
CA ILE A 403 -9.36 -16.66 0.15
C ILE A 403 -10.51 -16.17 1.04
N LYS A 404 -11.64 -15.77 0.46
CA LYS A 404 -12.85 -15.45 1.25
C LYS A 404 -13.32 -16.63 2.09
N ALA A 405 -13.43 -17.82 1.48
CA ALA A 405 -13.85 -19.03 2.18
C ALA A 405 -12.85 -19.40 3.30
N LEU A 406 -11.55 -19.28 3.03
CA LEU A 406 -10.49 -19.51 4.01
C LEU A 406 -10.59 -18.51 5.19
N SER A 407 -10.81 -17.23 4.88
CA SER A 407 -10.93 -16.17 5.89
C SER A 407 -12.11 -16.42 6.84
N ILE A 408 -13.24 -16.86 6.30
CA ILE A 408 -14.41 -17.25 7.11
C ILE A 408 -14.12 -18.51 7.94
N ALA A 409 -13.63 -19.58 7.29
CA ALA A 409 -13.44 -20.87 7.94
C ALA A 409 -12.41 -20.82 9.09
N LYS A 410 -11.33 -20.05 8.91
CA LYS A 410 -10.27 -19.90 9.91
C LYS A 410 -10.44 -18.67 10.81
N LYS A 411 -11.51 -17.89 10.62
CA LYS A 411 -11.78 -16.65 11.36
C LYS A 411 -10.58 -15.70 11.34
N LEU A 412 -10.02 -15.47 10.15
CA LEU A 412 -8.84 -14.64 9.97
C LEU A 412 -9.14 -13.14 10.00
N LEU A 413 -10.40 -12.77 9.76
CA LEU A 413 -10.89 -11.39 9.76
C LEU A 413 -11.96 -11.25 10.86
N GLU A 414 -11.84 -10.19 11.64
CA GLU A 414 -12.73 -9.83 12.74
C GLU A 414 -13.36 -8.46 12.47
N ALA A 415 -14.49 -8.46 11.76
CA ALA A 415 -15.18 -7.23 11.40
C ALA A 415 -15.83 -6.58 12.62
N LYS A 416 -15.18 -5.58 13.19
CA LYS A 416 -15.64 -4.80 14.34
C LYS A 416 -15.65 -3.33 13.98
N LEU A 417 -16.55 -2.58 14.60
CA LEU A 417 -16.58 -1.12 14.44
C LEU A 417 -17.12 -0.44 15.69
N VAL A 418 -16.76 0.83 15.82
CA VAL A 418 -17.40 1.77 16.73
C VAL A 418 -17.88 2.97 15.92
N TYR A 419 -19.09 3.42 16.18
CA TYR A 419 -19.69 4.59 15.54
C TYR A 419 -20.51 5.38 16.54
N GLY A 420 -20.73 6.65 16.24
CA GLY A 420 -21.52 7.49 17.13
C GLY A 420 -22.02 8.74 16.45
N TYR A 421 -23.00 9.37 17.09
CA TYR A 421 -23.60 10.62 16.70
C TYR A 421 -23.35 11.67 17.77
N PHE A 422 -22.97 12.86 17.34
CA PHE A 422 -22.62 13.96 18.26
C PHE A 422 -23.26 15.25 17.80
N PRO A 423 -23.83 16.05 18.72
CA PRO A 423 -24.34 17.36 18.39
C PRO A 423 -23.18 18.30 18.05
N CYS A 424 -23.36 19.10 17.01
CA CYS A 424 -22.28 19.96 16.51
C CYS A 424 -22.77 21.30 15.94
N GLN A 425 -21.85 22.23 15.77
CA GLN A 425 -22.02 23.47 14.98
C GLN A 425 -20.71 23.86 14.33
N SER A 426 -20.77 24.54 13.19
CA SER A 426 -19.59 25.13 12.57
C SER A 426 -19.36 26.58 13.01
N ASP A 427 -18.07 26.96 13.14
CA ASP A 427 -17.64 28.34 13.39
C ASP A 427 -16.38 28.64 12.56
N GLY A 428 -16.55 29.22 11.37
CA GLY A 428 -15.47 29.40 10.42
C GLY A 428 -14.99 28.06 9.84
N ASN A 429 -13.75 27.69 10.13
CA ASN A 429 -13.15 26.42 9.72
C ASN A 429 -13.28 25.34 10.81
N ASP A 430 -13.86 25.70 11.94
CA ASP A 430 -14.00 24.80 13.08
C ASP A 430 -15.34 24.06 13.05
N LEU A 431 -15.31 22.79 13.43
CA LEU A 431 -16.47 22.00 13.82
C LEU A 431 -16.42 21.78 15.32
N ILE A 432 -17.35 22.41 16.03
CA ILE A 432 -17.50 22.32 17.48
C ILE A 432 -18.38 21.12 17.79
N ILE A 433 -17.90 20.22 18.61
CA ILE A 433 -18.66 19.09 19.12
C ILE A 433 -19.13 19.42 20.54
N PHE A 434 -20.40 19.19 20.80
CA PHE A 434 -20.98 19.44 22.12
C PHE A 434 -21.16 18.12 22.90
N GLU A 435 -21.32 18.26 24.22
CA GLU A 435 -21.85 17.19 25.04
C GLU A 435 -23.32 16.93 24.71
N ASP A 436 -23.91 15.87 25.27
CA ASP A 436 -25.31 15.49 25.03
C ASP A 436 -26.32 16.58 25.44
N ASP A 437 -25.89 17.60 26.19
CA ASP A 437 -26.70 18.75 26.55
C ASP A 437 -26.84 19.80 25.41
N GLU A 438 -26.17 19.60 24.29
CA GLU A 438 -26.17 20.48 23.11
C GLU A 438 -25.67 21.91 23.35
N LYS A 439 -24.97 22.14 24.46
CA LYS A 439 -24.52 23.48 24.94
C LYS A 439 -23.07 23.50 25.35
N THR A 440 -22.63 22.50 26.09
CA THR A 440 -21.28 22.42 26.61
C THR A 440 -20.35 21.93 25.50
N GLU A 441 -19.38 22.77 25.10
CA GLU A 441 -18.37 22.35 24.13
C GLU A 441 -17.50 21.23 24.73
N LYS A 442 -17.46 20.07 24.03
CA LYS A 442 -16.67 18.91 24.41
C LYS A 442 -15.28 19.00 23.79
N LEU A 443 -15.24 19.16 22.47
CA LEU A 443 -13.99 19.29 21.70
C LEU A 443 -14.24 19.99 20.36
N ARG A 444 -13.16 20.24 19.61
CA ARG A 444 -13.21 21.01 18.37
C ARG A 444 -12.24 20.42 17.33
N PHE A 445 -12.72 20.27 16.10
CA PHE A 445 -11.88 19.99 14.94
C PHE A 445 -11.69 21.28 14.14
N THR A 446 -10.48 21.52 13.64
CA THR A 446 -10.18 22.63 12.73
C THR A 446 -9.75 22.06 11.38
N PHE A 447 -10.52 22.30 10.34
CA PHE A 447 -10.26 21.74 9.01
C PHE A 447 -9.63 22.78 8.08
N PRO A 448 -8.72 22.37 7.17
CA PRO A 448 -8.19 23.28 6.17
C PRO A 448 -9.25 23.64 5.13
N ARG A 449 -9.04 24.78 4.48
CA ARG A 449 -9.91 25.28 3.42
C ARG A 449 -9.22 25.20 2.07
N GLN A 450 -9.97 24.90 1.00
CA GLN A 450 -9.45 24.92 -0.36
C GLN A 450 -8.86 26.31 -0.71
N PRO A 451 -7.65 26.39 -1.29
CA PRO A 451 -7.09 27.64 -1.78
C PRO A 451 -7.96 28.24 -2.90
N VAL A 452 -8.17 29.56 -2.88
CA VAL A 452 -8.98 30.27 -3.89
C VAL A 452 -8.34 30.18 -5.28
N GLU A 453 -7.02 30.15 -5.35
CA GLU A 453 -6.25 30.08 -6.60
C GLU A 453 -6.33 28.70 -7.29
N GLN A 454 -6.82 27.69 -6.60
CA GLN A 454 -6.99 26.35 -7.20
C GLN A 454 -8.08 26.39 -8.27
N ARG A 455 -7.75 25.93 -9.48
CA ARG A 455 -8.70 25.88 -10.60
C ARG A 455 -9.95 25.06 -10.23
N GLY A 456 -11.13 25.68 -10.33
CA GLY A 456 -12.40 25.06 -9.97
C GLY A 456 -12.67 24.99 -8.47
N SER A 457 -11.89 25.69 -7.63
CA SER A 457 -12.14 25.79 -6.22
C SER A 457 -13.46 26.48 -5.93
N ARG A 458 -14.24 25.88 -5.02
CA ARG A 458 -15.41 26.52 -4.37
C ARG A 458 -15.03 27.04 -2.97
N ASN A 459 -13.75 27.07 -2.66
CA ASN A 459 -13.23 27.48 -1.34
C ASN A 459 -13.84 26.64 -0.18
N LEU A 460 -13.98 25.32 -0.39
CA LEU A 460 -14.64 24.39 0.53
C LEU A 460 -13.80 24.12 1.77
N CYS A 461 -14.49 23.96 2.91
CA CYS A 461 -13.99 23.41 4.16
C CYS A 461 -15.02 22.42 4.68
N LEU A 462 -14.61 21.34 5.35
CA LEU A 462 -15.56 20.35 5.90
C LEU A 462 -16.58 20.98 6.85
N ALA A 463 -16.18 22.00 7.60
CA ALA A 463 -17.06 22.73 8.51
C ALA A 463 -18.23 23.44 7.79
N ASP A 464 -18.07 23.80 6.51
CA ASP A 464 -19.12 24.52 5.76
C ASP A 464 -20.40 23.71 5.58
N PHE A 465 -20.31 22.39 5.65
CA PHE A 465 -21.44 21.48 5.44
C PHE A 465 -22.30 21.25 6.67
N PHE A 466 -21.99 21.90 7.78
CA PHE A 466 -22.76 21.82 9.03
C PHE A 466 -23.42 23.14 9.37
N ALA A 467 -24.50 23.09 10.16
CA ALA A 467 -25.19 24.28 10.62
C ALA A 467 -24.24 25.19 11.40
N SER A 468 -24.19 26.46 11.03
CA SER A 468 -23.29 27.42 11.69
C SER A 468 -23.81 27.85 13.06
N LYS A 469 -22.90 28.15 13.99
CA LYS A 469 -23.23 28.73 15.30
C LYS A 469 -24.14 29.96 15.20
N LYS A 470 -23.98 30.74 14.12
CA LYS A 470 -24.83 31.93 13.85
C LYS A 470 -26.26 31.58 13.51
N SER A 471 -26.54 30.35 13.00
CA SER A 471 -27.89 29.90 12.69
C SER A 471 -28.73 29.62 13.94
N GLY A 472 -28.10 29.41 15.08
CA GLY A 472 -28.74 28.99 16.33
C GLY A 472 -29.27 27.52 16.29
N LYS A 473 -29.06 26.79 15.18
CA LYS A 473 -29.48 25.40 15.05
C LYS A 473 -28.32 24.48 15.47
N ILE A 474 -28.64 23.40 16.17
CA ILE A 474 -27.71 22.31 16.43
C ILE A 474 -27.78 21.32 15.28
N ASP A 475 -26.64 20.93 14.77
CA ASP A 475 -26.47 19.92 13.74
C ASP A 475 -25.98 18.60 14.33
N ILE A 476 -25.88 17.56 13.50
CA ILE A 476 -25.44 16.23 13.89
C ILE A 476 -24.24 15.81 13.03
N VAL A 477 -23.19 15.32 13.67
CA VAL A 477 -22.05 14.71 12.98
C VAL A 477 -21.88 13.26 13.38
N PRO A 478 -21.96 12.34 12.43
CA PRO A 478 -21.58 10.95 12.64
C PRO A 478 -20.06 10.77 12.47
N PHE A 479 -19.50 9.92 13.35
CA PHE A 479 -18.16 9.37 13.15
C PHE A 479 -18.23 7.84 13.19
N HIS A 480 -17.31 7.20 12.48
CA HIS A 480 -17.05 5.78 12.66
C HIS A 480 -15.57 5.43 12.62
N LEU A 481 -15.21 4.33 13.24
CA LEU A 481 -13.93 3.66 13.09
C LEU A 481 -14.20 2.15 12.98
N VAL A 482 -13.64 1.54 11.95
CA VAL A 482 -13.82 0.14 11.63
C VAL A 482 -12.47 -0.58 11.60
N THR A 483 -12.48 -1.89 11.86
CA THR A 483 -11.28 -2.74 11.81
C THR A 483 -11.62 -4.16 11.35
N MET A 484 -10.64 -4.83 10.73
CA MET A 484 -10.68 -6.28 10.47
C MET A 484 -9.88 -7.08 11.48
N GLY A 485 -9.34 -6.44 12.52
CA GLY A 485 -8.70 -7.06 13.67
C GLY A 485 -7.23 -7.46 13.47
N ARG A 486 -6.53 -7.71 14.58
CA ARG A 486 -5.08 -8.04 14.59
C ARG A 486 -4.75 -9.38 13.93
N ARG A 487 -5.69 -10.33 13.92
CA ARG A 487 -5.51 -11.66 13.27
C ARG A 487 -5.21 -11.56 11.78
N ALA A 488 -5.71 -10.51 11.12
CA ALA A 488 -5.40 -10.23 9.72
C ALA A 488 -3.90 -9.94 9.55
N SER A 489 -3.34 -9.03 10.35
CA SER A 489 -1.91 -8.69 10.32
C SER A 489 -1.03 -9.87 10.70
N GLU A 490 -1.41 -10.64 11.73
CA GLU A 490 -0.67 -11.84 12.16
C GLU A 490 -0.62 -12.90 11.07
N HIS A 491 -1.73 -13.12 10.35
CA HIS A 491 -1.77 -14.08 9.26
C HIS A 491 -0.96 -13.61 8.06
N SER A 492 -1.04 -12.34 7.69
CA SER A 492 -0.19 -11.73 6.65
C SER A 492 1.29 -11.90 6.97
N ALA A 493 1.71 -11.56 8.19
CA ALA A 493 3.09 -11.71 8.64
C ALA A 493 3.57 -13.17 8.59
N LYS A 494 2.69 -14.13 8.93
CA LYS A 494 3.00 -15.56 8.84
C LYS A 494 3.21 -16.01 7.40
N LEU A 495 2.35 -15.59 6.46
CA LEU A 495 2.51 -15.91 5.03
C LEU A 495 3.82 -15.35 4.49
N PHE A 496 4.15 -14.10 4.81
CA PHE A 496 5.42 -13.49 4.41
C PHE A 496 6.63 -14.27 4.96
N LYS A 497 6.61 -14.63 6.24
CA LYS A 497 7.68 -15.39 6.89
C LYS A 497 7.87 -16.79 6.30
N ASN A 498 6.80 -17.39 5.79
CA ASN A 498 6.81 -18.71 5.16
C ASN A 498 7.19 -18.69 3.68
N ASP A 499 7.52 -17.52 3.12
CA ASP A 499 7.78 -17.32 1.70
C ASP A 499 6.56 -17.60 0.79
N ASP A 500 5.34 -17.56 1.34
CA ASP A 500 4.07 -17.70 0.60
C ASP A 500 3.66 -16.31 0.05
N TYR A 501 4.48 -15.72 -0.80
CA TYR A 501 4.42 -14.31 -1.19
C TYR A 501 3.15 -13.94 -1.98
N THR A 502 2.70 -14.85 -2.84
CA THR A 502 1.45 -14.66 -3.59
C THR A 502 0.25 -14.63 -2.66
N ASP A 503 0.15 -15.60 -1.75
CA ASP A 503 -0.93 -15.64 -0.77
C ASP A 503 -0.85 -14.47 0.23
N TYR A 504 0.36 -14.01 0.58
CA TYR A 504 0.57 -12.80 1.35
C TYR A 504 -0.04 -11.58 0.66
N LEU A 505 0.33 -11.29 -0.59
CA LEU A 505 -0.21 -10.15 -1.35
C LEU A 505 -1.73 -10.21 -1.45
N LEU A 506 -2.26 -11.38 -1.79
CA LEU A 506 -3.69 -11.55 -2.04
C LEU A 506 -4.52 -11.47 -0.74
N PHE A 507 -4.04 -12.09 0.34
CA PHE A 507 -4.74 -12.03 1.63
C PHE A 507 -4.64 -10.63 2.26
N HIS A 508 -3.46 -10.02 2.24
CA HIS A 508 -3.28 -8.64 2.73
C HIS A 508 -4.21 -7.68 1.98
N GLY A 509 -4.20 -7.71 0.65
CA GLY A 509 -5.08 -6.85 -0.15
C GLY A 509 -6.57 -7.09 0.13
N LEU A 510 -7.00 -8.36 0.32
CA LEU A 510 -8.36 -8.67 0.72
C LEU A 510 -8.69 -8.09 2.11
N SER A 511 -7.77 -8.17 3.07
CA SER A 511 -8.01 -7.71 4.43
C SER A 511 -8.16 -6.19 4.50
N VAL A 512 -7.32 -5.44 3.79
CA VAL A 512 -7.39 -3.97 3.69
C VAL A 512 -8.68 -3.54 2.98
N GLU A 513 -8.99 -4.13 1.83
CA GLU A 513 -10.23 -3.81 1.09
C GLU A 513 -11.49 -4.23 1.85
N SER A 514 -11.41 -5.23 2.75
CA SER A 514 -12.51 -5.59 3.63
C SER A 514 -12.78 -4.53 4.71
N ALA A 515 -11.75 -3.80 5.18
CA ALA A 515 -11.95 -2.68 6.09
C ALA A 515 -12.69 -1.53 5.38
N GLU A 516 -12.31 -1.21 4.13
CA GLU A 516 -13.02 -0.23 3.31
C GLU A 516 -14.46 -0.67 2.99
N ALA A 517 -14.67 -1.95 2.69
CA ALA A 517 -16.00 -2.53 2.49
C ALA A 517 -16.88 -2.44 3.76
N LEU A 518 -16.31 -2.66 4.94
CA LEU A 518 -17.01 -2.50 6.21
C LEU A 518 -17.36 -1.03 6.47
N ALA A 519 -16.45 -0.10 6.15
CA ALA A 519 -16.71 1.33 6.24
C ALA A 519 -17.85 1.76 5.31
N GLU A 520 -17.91 1.25 4.07
CA GLU A 520 -18.99 1.56 3.13
C GLU A 520 -20.33 0.96 3.57
N LEU A 521 -20.33 -0.30 4.02
CA LEU A 521 -21.51 -0.94 4.60
C LEU A 521 -22.07 -0.12 5.77
N TRP A 522 -21.17 0.35 6.67
CA TRP A 522 -21.63 1.09 7.84
C TRP A 522 -22.01 2.53 7.50
N HIS A 523 -21.35 3.16 6.54
CA HIS A 523 -21.78 4.45 6.02
C HIS A 523 -23.22 4.37 5.45
N LYS A 524 -23.54 3.31 4.70
CA LYS A 524 -24.92 3.07 4.26
C LYS A 524 -25.88 2.95 5.45
N ARG A 525 -25.49 2.19 6.48
CA ARG A 525 -26.30 2.03 7.68
C ARG A 525 -26.56 3.35 8.42
N ILE A 526 -25.56 4.22 8.50
CA ILE A 526 -25.69 5.56 9.10
C ILE A 526 -26.68 6.42 8.31
N ARG A 527 -26.66 6.36 6.95
CA ARG A 527 -27.64 7.08 6.11
C ARG A 527 -29.06 6.59 6.37
N GLU A 528 -29.26 5.27 6.48
CA GLU A 528 -30.54 4.67 6.83
C GLU A 528 -31.02 5.11 8.22
N GLU A 529 -30.16 5.09 9.23
CA GLU A 529 -30.50 5.47 10.61
C GLU A 529 -30.84 6.97 10.72
N LEU A 530 -30.23 7.82 9.93
CA LEU A 530 -30.47 9.25 9.90
C LEU A 530 -31.54 9.68 8.87
N GLY A 531 -32.07 8.76 8.05
CA GLY A 531 -33.18 8.99 7.14
C GLY A 531 -32.84 9.84 5.92
N PHE A 532 -31.57 9.80 5.43
CA PHE A 532 -31.20 10.47 4.19
C PHE A 532 -30.68 9.51 3.08
N ASP A 533 -31.10 8.24 3.16
CA ASP A 533 -30.80 7.18 2.19
C ASP A 533 -31.76 7.15 0.98
N ASN A 534 -32.76 8.03 0.92
CA ASN A 534 -33.79 8.04 -0.13
C ASN A 534 -33.25 8.21 -1.56
N ASN A 535 -32.04 8.76 -1.69
CA ASN A 535 -31.36 8.96 -2.98
C ASN A 535 -30.27 7.90 -3.24
N ASP A 536 -30.13 6.89 -2.37
CA ASP A 536 -29.16 5.82 -2.55
C ASP A 536 -29.51 5.00 -3.80
N VAL A 537 -28.56 4.86 -4.71
CA VAL A 537 -28.75 3.97 -5.86
C VAL A 537 -28.71 2.51 -5.40
N PRO A 538 -29.63 1.64 -5.89
CA PRO A 538 -29.65 0.24 -5.48
C PRO A 538 -28.40 -0.56 -5.88
N GLU A 539 -27.69 -0.10 -6.90
CA GLU A 539 -26.56 -0.79 -7.49
C GLU A 539 -25.25 -0.44 -6.77
N ILE A 540 -24.63 -1.41 -6.08
CA ILE A 540 -23.41 -1.25 -5.29
C ILE A 540 -22.26 -0.59 -6.08
N THR A 541 -22.08 -0.94 -7.36
CA THR A 541 -21.03 -0.37 -8.20
C THR A 541 -21.19 1.13 -8.41
N LYS A 542 -22.40 1.66 -8.32
CA LYS A 542 -22.69 3.09 -8.38
C LYS A 542 -22.54 3.76 -7.01
N LEU A 543 -22.78 3.03 -5.90
CA LEU A 543 -22.48 3.53 -4.55
C LEU A 543 -21.00 3.90 -4.44
N PHE A 544 -20.08 3.08 -4.97
CA PHE A 544 -18.63 3.38 -5.00
C PHE A 544 -18.27 4.65 -5.81
N LYS A 545 -19.18 5.19 -6.58
CA LYS A 545 -19.05 6.47 -7.31
C LYS A 545 -19.88 7.58 -6.66
N GLN A 546 -20.08 7.52 -5.34
CA GLN A 546 -20.92 8.45 -4.59
C GLN A 546 -22.36 8.57 -5.13
N GLY A 547 -22.96 7.46 -5.52
CA GLY A 547 -24.37 7.37 -5.91
C GLY A 547 -25.34 7.46 -4.71
N TYR A 548 -25.02 8.36 -3.76
CA TYR A 548 -25.79 8.61 -2.54
C TYR A 548 -25.64 10.08 -2.10
N GLN A 549 -26.51 10.51 -1.17
CA GLN A 549 -26.41 11.82 -0.53
C GLN A 549 -25.35 11.79 0.56
N GLY A 550 -24.62 12.90 0.71
CA GLY A 550 -23.58 13.03 1.69
C GLY A 550 -22.23 12.45 1.24
N SER A 551 -21.28 12.40 2.16
CA SER A 551 -19.93 11.86 1.89
C SER A 551 -19.26 11.45 3.19
N ARG A 552 -18.24 10.55 3.11
CA ARG A 552 -17.34 10.24 4.21
C ARG A 552 -15.93 10.70 3.88
N TYR A 553 -15.20 11.16 4.90
CA TYR A 553 -13.84 11.63 4.76
C TYR A 553 -12.96 11.00 5.84
N SER A 554 -11.95 10.27 5.40
CA SER A 554 -11.00 9.60 6.31
C SER A 554 -9.92 10.57 6.78
N PHE A 555 -9.54 10.46 8.07
CA PHE A 555 -8.45 11.26 8.63
C PHE A 555 -7.10 10.90 8.02
N GLY A 556 -6.26 11.90 7.79
CA GLY A 556 -4.98 11.77 7.07
C GLY A 556 -5.08 12.02 5.56
N TYR A 557 -6.29 12.20 5.03
CA TYR A 557 -6.54 12.52 3.61
C TYR A 557 -6.73 14.03 3.38
N PRO A 558 -6.67 14.51 2.12
CA PRO A 558 -6.56 15.94 1.82
C PRO A 558 -7.59 16.86 2.47
N ALA A 559 -8.83 16.41 2.65
CA ALA A 559 -9.86 17.26 3.27
C ALA A 559 -9.74 17.37 4.81
N CYS A 560 -9.11 16.37 5.45
CA CYS A 560 -8.80 16.36 6.89
C CYS A 560 -7.40 15.74 7.13
N PRO A 561 -6.32 16.45 6.73
CA PRO A 561 -4.98 15.89 6.67
C PRO A 561 -4.31 15.69 8.03
N ASN A 562 -4.82 16.35 9.09
CA ASN A 562 -4.23 16.27 10.41
C ASN A 562 -4.54 14.94 11.08
N LEU A 563 -3.55 14.04 11.15
CA LEU A 563 -3.69 12.74 11.82
C LEU A 563 -3.84 12.87 13.34
N GLU A 564 -3.33 13.95 13.96
CA GLU A 564 -3.48 14.18 15.40
C GLU A 564 -4.95 14.30 15.81
N ASP A 565 -5.84 14.72 14.88
CA ASP A 565 -7.27 14.75 15.13
C ASP A 565 -7.88 13.36 15.42
N GLN A 566 -7.16 12.30 15.12
CA GLN A 566 -7.56 10.95 15.55
C GLN A 566 -7.58 10.79 17.08
N THR A 567 -6.79 11.56 17.83
CA THR A 567 -6.86 11.57 19.31
C THR A 567 -8.23 12.03 19.79
N LYS A 568 -8.80 13.05 19.13
CA LYS A 568 -10.16 13.55 19.40
C LYS A 568 -11.23 12.51 19.05
N LEU A 569 -11.01 11.80 17.93
CA LEU A 569 -11.89 10.72 17.54
C LEU A 569 -11.87 9.56 18.56
N PHE A 570 -10.68 9.27 19.13
CA PHE A 570 -10.52 8.28 20.18
C PHE A 570 -11.24 8.68 21.47
N GLU A 571 -11.22 9.98 21.82
CA GLU A 571 -12.02 10.50 22.94
C GLU A 571 -13.52 10.33 22.71
N LEU A 572 -14.02 10.57 21.48
CA LEU A 572 -15.43 10.44 21.15
C LEU A 572 -15.91 8.98 21.07
N LEU A 573 -15.13 8.11 20.43
CA LEU A 573 -15.54 6.77 20.06
C LEU A 573 -15.01 5.67 20.99
N THR A 574 -13.88 5.89 21.66
CA THR A 574 -13.19 4.89 22.50
C THR A 574 -12.94 3.59 21.74
N PRO A 575 -12.15 3.60 20.63
CA PRO A 575 -12.00 2.44 19.75
C PRO A 575 -11.12 1.34 20.35
N GLU A 576 -10.49 1.55 21.50
CA GLU A 576 -9.83 0.51 22.30
C GLU A 576 -10.79 -0.63 22.65
N ARG A 577 -12.10 -0.36 22.70
CA ARG A 577 -13.15 -1.38 22.89
C ARG A 577 -13.24 -2.42 21.76
N ILE A 578 -12.63 -2.12 20.62
CA ILE A 578 -12.54 -3.01 19.46
C ILE A 578 -11.10 -3.35 19.10
N ASP A 579 -10.18 -3.23 20.07
CA ASP A 579 -8.75 -3.56 19.95
C ASP A 579 -7.98 -2.71 18.93
N VAL A 580 -8.39 -1.43 18.73
CA VAL A 580 -7.68 -0.46 17.90
C VAL A 580 -6.98 0.56 18.77
N SER A 581 -5.72 0.87 18.43
CA SER A 581 -4.88 1.86 19.09
C SER A 581 -4.27 2.83 18.07
N LEU A 582 -3.64 3.90 18.57
CA LEU A 582 -2.83 4.81 17.75
C LEU A 582 -1.35 4.50 17.92
N THR A 583 -0.60 4.67 16.83
CA THR A 583 0.86 4.74 16.89
C THR A 583 1.30 6.11 17.43
N ASP A 584 2.62 6.28 17.70
CA ASP A 584 3.19 7.57 18.11
C ASP A 584 2.95 8.70 17.08
N GLU A 585 2.71 8.33 15.81
CA GLU A 585 2.41 9.27 14.73
C GLU A 585 0.91 9.31 14.38
N PHE A 586 0.07 8.87 15.32
CA PHE A 586 -1.40 8.87 15.25
C PHE A 586 -2.01 8.03 14.13
N MET A 587 -1.31 7.00 13.62
CA MET A 587 -1.88 6.04 12.68
C MET A 587 -2.64 4.94 13.42
N LEU A 588 -3.69 4.41 12.79
CA LEU A 588 -4.48 3.31 13.35
C LEU A 588 -3.70 1.99 13.33
N GLU A 589 -3.73 1.26 14.42
CA GLU A 589 -3.20 -0.09 14.55
C GLU A 589 -4.29 -1.03 15.10
N PRO A 590 -4.62 -2.15 14.40
CA PRO A 590 -3.94 -2.73 13.24
C PRO A 590 -4.15 -1.94 11.93
N GLU A 591 -3.27 -2.16 10.94
CA GLU A 591 -3.27 -1.51 9.62
C GLU A 591 -4.63 -1.64 8.90
N GLN A 592 -5.30 -2.79 9.04
CA GLN A 592 -6.62 -3.04 8.44
C GLN A 592 -7.74 -2.35 9.21
N SER A 593 -7.56 -1.05 9.43
CA SER A 593 -8.51 -0.18 10.13
C SER A 593 -8.64 1.16 9.40
N THR A 594 -9.83 1.73 9.41
CA THR A 594 -10.06 3.09 8.85
C THR A 594 -11.07 3.85 9.68
N SER A 595 -10.93 5.16 9.71
CA SER A 595 -11.81 6.09 10.45
C SER A 595 -12.36 7.16 9.53
N ALA A 596 -13.54 7.68 9.80
CA ALA A 596 -14.11 8.75 9.01
C ALA A 596 -15.06 9.65 9.79
N ILE A 597 -15.09 10.92 9.38
CA ILE A 597 -16.19 11.85 9.59
C ILE A 597 -17.19 11.73 8.46
N ILE A 598 -18.49 11.74 8.79
CA ILE A 598 -19.58 11.57 7.82
C ILE A 598 -20.40 12.85 7.75
N LEU A 599 -20.66 13.28 6.54
CA LEU A 599 -21.45 14.47 6.24
C LEU A 599 -22.76 14.06 5.59
N HIS A 600 -23.89 14.58 6.13
CA HIS A 600 -25.22 14.31 5.59
C HIS A 600 -25.67 15.30 4.50
N HIS A 601 -24.93 16.40 4.33
CA HIS A 601 -25.28 17.51 3.46
C HIS A 601 -25.45 17.06 1.99
N PRO A 602 -26.50 17.50 1.25
CA PRO A 602 -26.74 17.05 -0.13
C PRO A 602 -25.64 17.40 -1.12
N GLU A 603 -24.93 18.52 -0.89
CA GLU A 603 -23.82 18.96 -1.74
C GLU A 603 -22.46 18.37 -1.31
N ALA A 604 -22.40 17.61 -0.21
CA ALA A 604 -21.15 17.00 0.19
C ALA A 604 -20.69 15.97 -0.84
N ARG A 605 -19.54 16.25 -1.47
CA ARG A 605 -18.83 15.39 -2.41
C ARG A 605 -17.36 15.46 -2.07
N TYR A 606 -16.64 14.39 -2.37
CA TYR A 606 -15.22 14.37 -2.08
C TYR A 606 -14.49 15.54 -2.77
N PHE A 607 -13.62 16.23 -2.06
CA PHE A 607 -12.79 17.31 -2.57
C PHE A 607 -11.37 17.25 -1.97
N GLY A 608 -10.39 17.76 -2.71
CA GLY A 608 -9.04 17.97 -2.21
C GLY A 608 -8.78 19.45 -1.95
N ILE A 609 -7.78 19.74 -1.12
CA ILE A 609 -7.38 21.12 -0.76
C ILE A 609 -6.14 21.61 -1.51
N GLY A 610 -5.72 20.89 -2.58
CA GLY A 610 -4.63 21.36 -3.47
C GLY A 610 -3.42 20.46 -3.52
#